data_b5a3d2ed51c1471a4a8e52b87bacc7ca
#
_entry.id   b5a3d2ed51c1471a4a8e52b87bacc7ca
#
_cell.length_a   1.000
_cell.length_b   1.000
_cell.length_c   1.000
_cell.angle_alpha   90.00
_cell.angle_beta   90.00
_cell.angle_gamma   90.00
#
_symmetry.space_group_name_H-M   'P 1'
#
loop_
_entity.id
_entity.type
_entity.pdbx_description
1 polymer ?
#
loop_
_entity_poly.entity_id
_entity_poly.type
_entity_poly.pdbx_seq_one_letter_code
_entity_poly.pdbx_strand_id
1 'polypeptide(L)'
;DLLYFVKLSSSQNAGRVIYSFIERTGYLKSLVEEMSPQTELQIKNIRIFFDKVKNFSELTDDDSILSFARHLDLLMQVGDNPATAEAELEEDAVNVLTVHKAKGLEYDVVFMVSLISDRFPGRERKEKIPIPDKILKDKVPKGAAYGHGQKETISLQEERRLFYVGMTRAKRFLYLTWARDYGLKRLKKVSPFVLEAFDLSKMSDEVLQTSALEEIKRYAEPAPQSKVISEEKREGVLTLSYFQINDYLTCPLRYKYRHIMRIPVLPHHNLVFGRVLHNTIHFYLQSKMSGKRLSEEKLLEVFEERWINEGFLSREHEEMRKKAGRRALRRFYRREKDSRRRPRFLEKSFKWQQGDVRFAGRWDRIDYTEEGAVIIDYKATEVKDQKEADKKTRDSLQMDLYALSFIKTQDGPLVEAQLHFLESDIIGHASKEEKKMENAAEKIKEAEAGIRVQDYSARPDWHNCSFCDFRTICPSSYAY
;
A
#
# COMPACT_ATOMS: atom_id res chain seq x y z
N ASP A 1 -26.79 -11.13 16.84
CA ASP A 1 -25.82 -10.40 16.00
C ASP A 1 -26.47 -9.37 15.09
N LEU A 2 -27.55 -9.66 14.36
CA LEU A 2 -28.19 -8.68 13.48
C LEU A 2 -28.62 -7.40 14.21
N LEU A 3 -29.25 -7.52 15.37
CA LEU A 3 -29.66 -6.38 16.20
C LEU A 3 -28.46 -5.51 16.65
N TYR A 4 -27.32 -6.13 16.91
CA TYR A 4 -26.09 -5.41 17.20
C TYR A 4 -25.65 -4.54 16.02
N PHE A 5 -25.63 -5.08 14.81
CA PHE A 5 -25.22 -4.31 13.62
C PHE A 5 -26.24 -3.24 13.24
N VAL A 6 -27.54 -3.48 13.42
CA VAL A 6 -28.57 -2.45 13.24
C VAL A 6 -28.34 -1.28 14.23
N LYS A 7 -28.05 -1.57 15.50
CA LYS A 7 -27.72 -0.54 16.47
C LYS A 7 -26.41 0.17 16.16
N LEU A 8 -25.39 -0.57 15.70
CA LEU A 8 -24.09 -0.02 15.31
C LEU A 8 -24.25 0.92 14.11
N SER A 9 -25.04 0.53 13.11
CA SER A 9 -25.26 1.30 11.87
C SER A 9 -25.96 2.66 12.09
N SER A 10 -26.67 2.83 13.19
CA SER A 10 -27.32 4.10 13.52
C SER A 10 -26.36 5.16 14.11
N SER A 11 -25.15 4.74 14.52
CA SER A 11 -24.19 5.61 15.22
C SER A 11 -22.77 5.60 14.66
N GLN A 12 -22.48 4.69 13.73
CA GLN A 12 -21.15 4.49 13.17
C GLN A 12 -21.16 4.54 11.65
N ASN A 13 -20.03 4.93 11.06
CA ASN A 13 -19.86 4.97 9.62
C ASN A 13 -19.78 3.57 8.99
N ALA A 14 -19.89 3.51 7.65
CA ALA A 14 -19.85 2.26 6.89
C ALA A 14 -18.59 1.41 7.17
N GLY A 15 -17.43 2.04 7.23
CA GLY A 15 -16.16 1.35 7.49
C GLY A 15 -16.14 0.64 8.84
N ARG A 16 -16.66 1.28 9.89
CA ARG A 16 -16.73 0.69 11.24
C ARG A 16 -17.70 -0.48 11.29
N VAL A 17 -18.86 -0.36 10.66
CA VAL A 17 -19.88 -1.41 10.64
C VAL A 17 -19.35 -2.64 9.90
N ILE A 18 -18.76 -2.45 8.70
CA ILE A 18 -18.20 -3.53 7.88
C ILE A 18 -17.04 -4.22 8.59
N TYR A 19 -16.12 -3.44 9.18
CA TYR A 19 -15.00 -4.01 9.92
C TYR A 19 -15.47 -4.86 11.09
N SER A 20 -16.42 -4.33 11.90
CA SER A 20 -16.98 -5.06 13.03
C SER A 20 -17.70 -6.34 12.60
N PHE A 21 -18.32 -6.34 11.41
CA PHE A 21 -18.91 -7.54 10.84
C PHE A 21 -17.85 -8.61 10.52
N ILE A 22 -16.79 -8.23 9.79
CA ILE A 22 -15.71 -9.12 9.38
C ILE A 22 -14.98 -9.69 10.60
N GLU A 23 -14.73 -8.85 11.61
CA GLU A 23 -14.09 -9.25 12.87
C GLU A 23 -14.97 -10.22 13.67
N ARG A 24 -16.24 -9.86 13.90
CA ARG A 24 -17.18 -10.64 14.74
C ARG A 24 -17.57 -11.97 14.14
N THR A 25 -17.66 -12.06 12.81
CA THR A 25 -17.91 -13.33 12.12
C THR A 25 -16.70 -14.27 12.13
N GLY A 26 -15.51 -13.77 12.53
CA GLY A 26 -14.27 -14.51 12.50
C GLY A 26 -13.72 -14.73 11.09
N TYR A 27 -14.30 -14.07 10.06
CA TYR A 27 -13.89 -14.25 8.67
C TYR A 27 -12.41 -13.89 8.44
N LEU A 28 -11.97 -12.74 8.96
CA LEU A 28 -10.57 -12.33 8.84
C LEU A 28 -9.64 -13.29 9.61
N LYS A 29 -10.08 -13.77 10.76
CA LYS A 29 -9.33 -14.72 11.57
C LYS A 29 -9.12 -16.05 10.82
N SER A 30 -10.17 -16.58 10.19
CA SER A 30 -10.06 -17.82 9.40
C SER A 30 -9.09 -17.70 8.23
N LEU A 31 -9.07 -16.54 7.53
CA LEU A 31 -8.14 -16.30 6.44
C LEU A 31 -6.68 -16.24 6.92
N VAL A 32 -6.45 -15.66 8.09
CA VAL A 32 -5.11 -15.55 8.68
C VAL A 32 -4.62 -16.91 9.22
N GLU A 33 -5.50 -17.75 9.73
CA GLU A 33 -5.14 -19.08 10.22
C GLU A 33 -4.76 -20.05 9.09
N GLU A 34 -5.40 -19.96 7.93
CA GLU A 34 -5.13 -20.84 6.80
C GLU A 34 -3.80 -20.54 6.09
N MET A 35 -3.38 -19.26 6.01
CA MET A 35 -2.09 -18.81 5.49
C MET A 35 -1.68 -19.40 4.12
N SER A 36 -2.63 -19.54 3.20
CA SER A 36 -2.37 -19.95 1.82
C SER A 36 -2.19 -18.74 0.88
N PRO A 37 -1.57 -18.89 -0.30
CA PRO A 37 -1.50 -17.82 -1.31
C PRO A 37 -2.89 -17.27 -1.69
N GLN A 38 -3.92 -18.13 -1.66
CA GLN A 38 -5.30 -17.74 -1.94
C GLN A 38 -5.87 -16.86 -0.84
N THR A 39 -5.64 -17.20 0.43
CA THR A 39 -6.11 -16.38 1.56
C THR A 39 -5.36 -15.06 1.66
N GLU A 40 -4.08 -15.01 1.30
CA GLU A 40 -3.34 -13.73 1.18
C GLU A 40 -3.96 -12.82 0.10
N LEU A 41 -4.36 -13.38 -1.05
CA LEU A 41 -5.05 -12.63 -2.10
C LEU A 41 -6.43 -12.13 -1.64
N GLN A 42 -7.18 -12.95 -0.91
CA GLN A 42 -8.45 -12.55 -0.32
C GLN A 42 -8.29 -11.39 0.68
N ILE A 43 -7.26 -11.42 1.52
CA ILE A 43 -6.93 -10.32 2.44
C ILE A 43 -6.57 -9.05 1.68
N LYS A 44 -5.77 -9.15 0.60
CA LYS A 44 -5.47 -8.01 -0.29
C LYS A 44 -6.76 -7.43 -0.91
N ASN A 45 -7.71 -8.28 -1.32
CA ASN A 45 -9.02 -7.84 -1.84
C ASN A 45 -9.86 -7.12 -0.78
N ILE A 46 -9.89 -7.63 0.45
CA ILE A 46 -10.55 -6.96 1.58
C ILE A 46 -9.96 -5.57 1.78
N ARG A 47 -8.65 -5.42 1.70
CA ARG A 47 -8.00 -4.12 1.80
C ARG A 47 -8.46 -3.15 0.70
N ILE A 48 -8.43 -3.59 -0.58
CA ILE A 48 -8.90 -2.76 -1.70
C ILE A 48 -10.35 -2.31 -1.49
N PHE A 49 -11.17 -3.20 -0.93
CA PHE A 49 -12.54 -2.87 -0.57
C PHE A 49 -12.60 -1.77 0.51
N PHE A 50 -11.77 -1.85 1.56
CA PHE A 50 -11.70 -0.80 2.58
C PHE A 50 -11.16 0.52 2.05
N ASP A 51 -10.24 0.49 1.09
CA ASP A 51 -9.79 1.73 0.42
C ASP A 51 -10.97 2.39 -0.34
N LYS A 52 -11.88 1.62 -0.95
CA LYS A 52 -13.11 2.15 -1.56
C LYS A 52 -14.08 2.72 -0.52
N VAL A 53 -14.27 2.05 0.61
CA VAL A 53 -15.08 2.57 1.72
C VAL A 53 -14.53 3.91 2.20
N LYS A 54 -13.22 4.00 2.37
CA LYS A 54 -12.55 5.22 2.79
C LYS A 54 -12.74 6.36 1.77
N ASN A 55 -12.50 6.08 0.49
CA ASN A 55 -12.71 7.08 -0.57
C ASN A 55 -14.16 7.59 -0.61
N PHE A 56 -15.13 6.71 -0.38
CA PHE A 56 -16.53 7.10 -0.28
C PHE A 56 -16.75 8.05 0.90
N SER A 57 -16.22 7.73 2.08
CA SER A 57 -16.37 8.60 3.28
C SER A 57 -15.67 9.97 3.11
N GLU A 58 -14.66 10.09 2.23
CA GLU A 58 -14.01 11.36 1.90
C GLU A 58 -14.81 12.21 0.91
N LEU A 59 -15.74 11.60 0.15
CA LEU A 59 -16.52 12.25 -0.90
C LEU A 59 -17.94 12.65 -0.49
N THR A 60 -18.41 12.20 0.68
CA THR A 60 -19.80 12.43 1.13
C THR A 60 -19.86 12.78 2.60
N ASP A 61 -20.85 13.64 2.95
CA ASP A 61 -21.17 13.95 4.34
C ASP A 61 -21.98 12.83 5.02
N ASP A 62 -22.66 11.97 4.25
CA ASP A 62 -23.38 10.79 4.74
C ASP A 62 -22.58 9.51 4.44
N ASP A 63 -21.67 9.18 5.34
CA ASP A 63 -20.83 7.98 5.30
C ASP A 63 -21.47 6.74 5.96
N SER A 64 -22.82 6.74 6.10
CA SER A 64 -23.58 5.62 6.66
C SER A 64 -23.46 4.35 5.80
N ILE A 65 -23.64 3.20 6.44
CA ILE A 65 -23.62 1.90 5.73
C ILE A 65 -24.71 1.80 4.64
N LEU A 66 -25.86 2.44 4.86
CA LEU A 66 -26.96 2.46 3.91
C LEU A 66 -26.61 3.27 2.65
N SER A 67 -26.01 4.45 2.83
CA SER A 67 -25.55 5.29 1.72
C SER A 67 -24.39 4.64 0.97
N PHE A 68 -23.49 3.97 1.66
CA PHE A 68 -22.43 3.20 1.02
C PHE A 68 -22.99 2.02 0.19
N ALA A 69 -23.98 1.29 0.73
CA ALA A 69 -24.63 0.20 -0.02
C ALA A 69 -25.29 0.71 -1.32
N ARG A 70 -26.00 1.84 -1.27
CA ARG A 70 -26.57 2.48 -2.47
C ARG A 70 -25.50 2.93 -3.47
N HIS A 71 -24.38 3.43 -2.98
CA HIS A 71 -23.24 3.79 -3.82
C HIS A 71 -22.65 2.57 -4.53
N LEU A 72 -22.50 1.43 -3.82
CA LEU A 72 -22.07 0.18 -4.44
C LEU A 72 -23.03 -0.32 -5.51
N ASP A 73 -24.34 -0.27 -5.24
CA ASP A 73 -25.36 -0.66 -6.23
C ASP A 73 -25.25 0.20 -7.49
N LEU A 74 -25.00 1.50 -7.33
CA LEU A 74 -24.82 2.40 -8.47
C LEU A 74 -23.56 2.04 -9.27
N LEU A 75 -22.41 1.80 -8.59
CA LEU A 75 -21.17 1.37 -9.26
C LEU A 75 -21.38 0.07 -10.05
N MET A 76 -22.08 -0.89 -9.48
CA MET A 76 -22.41 -2.16 -10.17
C MET A 76 -23.29 -1.93 -11.41
N GLN A 77 -24.26 -1.04 -11.34
CA GLN A 77 -25.13 -0.70 -12.47
C GLN A 77 -24.39 -0.02 -13.62
N VAL A 78 -23.41 0.83 -13.33
CA VAL A 78 -22.55 1.49 -14.35
C VAL A 78 -21.50 0.52 -14.92
N GLY A 79 -21.37 -0.69 -14.33
CA GLY A 79 -20.39 -1.69 -14.75
C GLY A 79 -18.98 -1.39 -14.26
N ASP A 80 -18.84 -0.55 -13.24
CA ASP A 80 -17.55 -0.41 -12.51
C ASP A 80 -17.30 -1.67 -11.71
N ASN A 81 -16.42 -2.50 -12.26
CA ASN A 81 -15.97 -3.70 -11.57
C ASN A 81 -14.62 -3.37 -10.89
N PRO A 82 -14.58 -3.30 -9.55
CA PRO A 82 -13.34 -2.99 -8.86
C PRO A 82 -12.25 -3.98 -9.27
N ALA A 83 -11.06 -3.46 -9.57
CA ALA A 83 -9.91 -4.29 -9.81
C ALA A 83 -9.66 -5.18 -8.58
N THR A 84 -9.51 -6.48 -8.81
CA THR A 84 -9.06 -7.41 -7.77
C THR A 84 -7.58 -7.19 -7.47
N ALA A 85 -7.14 -7.56 -6.29
CA ALA A 85 -5.72 -7.57 -5.98
C ALA A 85 -4.99 -8.47 -6.98
N GLU A 86 -3.87 -7.97 -7.51
CA GLU A 86 -2.99 -8.75 -8.38
C GLU A 86 -1.98 -9.49 -7.49
N ALA A 87 -1.65 -10.73 -7.86
CA ALA A 87 -0.51 -11.42 -7.28
C ALA A 87 0.76 -10.59 -7.56
N GLU A 88 1.66 -10.49 -6.62
CA GLU A 88 2.93 -9.80 -6.85
C GLU A 88 3.72 -10.56 -7.92
N LEU A 89 4.29 -9.84 -8.90
CA LEU A 89 5.03 -10.40 -10.03
C LEU A 89 6.33 -11.13 -9.61
N GLU A 90 6.71 -11.01 -8.34
CA GLU A 90 7.92 -11.61 -7.77
C GLU A 90 7.68 -13.01 -7.19
N GLU A 91 6.45 -13.54 -7.22
CA GLU A 91 6.18 -14.91 -6.81
C GLU A 91 6.56 -15.90 -7.93
N ASP A 92 7.15 -17.05 -7.55
CA ASP A 92 7.38 -18.18 -8.46
C ASP A 92 6.03 -18.79 -8.89
N ALA A 93 5.40 -18.13 -9.85
CA ALA A 93 4.05 -18.43 -10.30
C ALA A 93 3.87 -18.19 -11.79
N VAL A 94 2.93 -18.92 -12.37
CA VAL A 94 2.51 -18.68 -13.75
C VAL A 94 1.56 -17.48 -13.79
N ASN A 95 2.00 -16.39 -14.42
CA ASN A 95 1.22 -15.17 -14.58
C ASN A 95 0.20 -15.30 -15.73
N VAL A 96 -1.10 -15.22 -15.41
CA VAL A 96 -2.17 -15.21 -16.40
C VAL A 96 -2.70 -13.78 -16.55
N LEU A 97 -2.39 -13.14 -17.68
CA LEU A 97 -2.65 -11.72 -17.92
C LEU A 97 -3.35 -11.51 -19.26
N THR A 98 -4.02 -10.37 -19.42
CA THR A 98 -4.36 -9.88 -20.75
C THR A 98 -3.14 -9.22 -21.40
N VAL A 99 -3.09 -9.19 -22.73
CA VAL A 99 -1.97 -8.55 -23.45
C VAL A 99 -1.84 -7.06 -23.06
N HIS A 100 -2.96 -6.38 -22.79
CA HIS A 100 -2.94 -4.99 -22.32
C HIS A 100 -2.22 -4.83 -20.97
N LYS A 101 -2.47 -5.74 -20.03
CA LYS A 101 -1.80 -5.73 -18.72
C LYS A 101 -0.33 -6.14 -18.79
N ALA A 102 0.04 -6.94 -19.79
CA ALA A 102 1.43 -7.35 -20.03
C ALA A 102 2.30 -6.23 -20.65
N LYS A 103 1.69 -5.09 -21.05
CA LYS A 103 2.46 -3.96 -21.61
C LYS A 103 3.45 -3.40 -20.58
N GLY A 104 4.74 -3.39 -20.96
CA GLY A 104 5.83 -2.92 -20.07
C GLY A 104 6.46 -4.02 -19.21
N LEU A 105 5.88 -5.23 -19.17
CA LEU A 105 6.44 -6.39 -18.49
C LEU A 105 7.18 -7.28 -19.48
N GLU A 106 8.09 -8.12 -19.00
CA GLU A 106 8.84 -9.09 -19.81
C GLU A 106 8.97 -10.40 -19.04
N TYR A 107 8.90 -11.53 -19.78
CA TYR A 107 8.94 -12.88 -19.20
C TYR A 107 9.89 -13.76 -20.02
N ASP A 108 10.54 -14.71 -19.37
CA ASP A 108 11.41 -15.66 -20.07
C ASP A 108 10.64 -16.52 -21.06
N VAL A 109 9.42 -16.92 -20.68
CA VAL A 109 8.52 -17.76 -21.49
C VAL A 109 7.15 -17.12 -21.55
N VAL A 110 6.60 -16.97 -22.76
CA VAL A 110 5.24 -16.43 -22.99
C VAL A 110 4.43 -17.42 -23.79
N PHE A 111 3.26 -17.77 -23.27
CA PHE A 111 2.23 -18.52 -23.99
C PHE A 111 1.10 -17.55 -24.38
N MET A 112 0.97 -17.24 -25.67
CA MET A 112 -0.21 -16.54 -26.17
C MET A 112 -1.26 -17.58 -26.52
N VAL A 113 -2.36 -17.61 -25.78
CA VAL A 113 -3.36 -18.68 -25.87
C VAL A 113 -4.62 -18.24 -26.59
N SER A 114 -5.39 -19.22 -27.11
CA SER A 114 -6.69 -18.97 -27.77
C SER A 114 -6.60 -18.05 -28.98
N LEU A 115 -5.56 -18.20 -29.81
CA LEU A 115 -5.31 -17.39 -31.00
C LEU A 115 -6.21 -17.83 -32.17
N ILE A 116 -7.49 -17.48 -32.08
CA ILE A 116 -8.53 -17.80 -33.09
C ILE A 116 -9.14 -16.53 -33.67
N SER A 117 -9.63 -16.64 -34.91
CA SER A 117 -10.13 -15.52 -35.73
C SER A 117 -11.27 -14.72 -35.13
N ASP A 118 -11.97 -15.23 -34.11
CA ASP A 118 -13.08 -14.55 -33.42
C ASP A 118 -12.70 -13.95 -32.06
N ARG A 119 -11.48 -14.17 -31.61
CA ARG A 119 -10.97 -13.68 -30.31
C ARG A 119 -9.78 -12.74 -30.46
N PHE A 120 -8.87 -13.05 -31.39
CA PHE A 120 -7.69 -12.22 -31.63
C PHE A 120 -7.34 -12.28 -33.14
N PRO A 121 -7.81 -11.32 -33.97
CA PRO A 121 -8.54 -10.11 -33.58
C PRO A 121 -9.93 -10.39 -33.03
N GLY A 122 -10.33 -9.51 -32.07
CA GLY A 122 -11.67 -9.50 -31.55
C GLY A 122 -12.69 -9.01 -32.56
N ARG A 123 -13.98 -9.26 -32.32
CA ARG A 123 -15.04 -8.70 -33.15
C ARG A 123 -15.17 -7.20 -32.87
N GLU A 124 -15.29 -6.42 -33.94
CA GLU A 124 -15.52 -4.98 -33.82
C GLU A 124 -16.82 -4.73 -33.03
N ARG A 125 -16.69 -4.06 -31.88
CA ARG A 125 -17.84 -3.64 -31.07
C ARG A 125 -18.21 -2.22 -31.47
N LYS A 126 -19.42 -2.02 -31.94
CA LYS A 126 -19.96 -0.65 -32.13
C LYS A 126 -20.04 0.02 -30.75
N GLU A 127 -19.50 1.21 -30.65
CA GLU A 127 -19.65 2.03 -29.46
C GLU A 127 -21.13 2.29 -29.18
N LYS A 128 -21.58 2.09 -27.95
CA LYS A 128 -22.97 2.35 -27.56
C LYS A 128 -23.33 3.82 -27.65
N ILE A 129 -22.36 4.71 -27.45
CA ILE A 129 -22.48 6.16 -27.57
C ILE A 129 -21.31 6.63 -28.45
N PRO A 130 -21.49 6.83 -29.75
CA PRO A 130 -20.43 7.29 -30.63
C PRO A 130 -20.06 8.75 -30.32
N ILE A 131 -18.77 9.03 -30.24
CA ILE A 131 -18.24 10.39 -30.08
C ILE A 131 -18.49 11.10 -31.43
N PRO A 132 -19.16 12.27 -31.46
CA PRO A 132 -19.37 13.01 -32.70
C PRO A 132 -18.04 13.38 -33.37
N ASP A 133 -17.90 13.13 -34.68
CA ASP A 133 -16.68 13.39 -35.47
C ASP A 133 -16.15 14.83 -35.35
N LYS A 134 -17.00 15.78 -35.00
CA LYS A 134 -16.65 17.19 -34.82
C LYS A 134 -15.80 17.46 -33.56
N ILE A 135 -15.80 16.51 -32.61
CA ILE A 135 -15.06 16.64 -31.31
C ILE A 135 -13.73 15.93 -31.41
N LEU A 136 -13.55 15.01 -32.37
CA LEU A 136 -12.28 14.32 -32.57
C LEU A 136 -11.25 15.28 -33.17
N LYS A 137 -10.16 15.50 -32.47
CA LYS A 137 -9.02 16.35 -32.90
C LYS A 137 -8.24 15.71 -34.06
N ASP A 138 -8.17 14.40 -34.10
CA ASP A 138 -7.49 13.66 -35.16
C ASP A 138 -8.52 13.16 -36.17
N LYS A 139 -8.42 13.64 -37.42
CA LYS A 139 -9.17 13.08 -38.53
C LYS A 139 -8.64 11.69 -38.81
N VAL A 140 -9.36 10.69 -38.33
CA VAL A 140 -9.06 9.29 -38.63
C VAL A 140 -9.17 9.07 -40.13
N PRO A 141 -8.11 8.64 -40.83
CA PRO A 141 -8.22 8.41 -42.28
C PRO A 141 -9.24 7.33 -42.58
N LYS A 142 -10.29 7.67 -43.35
CA LYS A 142 -11.22 6.67 -43.84
C LYS A 142 -10.49 5.78 -44.86
N GLY A 143 -10.06 4.58 -44.38
CA GLY A 143 -9.63 3.50 -45.27
C GLY A 143 -8.23 3.65 -45.87
N ALA A 144 -7.18 3.24 -45.16
CA ALA A 144 -5.91 2.87 -45.80
C ALA A 144 -6.09 1.47 -46.42
N ALA A 145 -5.99 1.38 -47.73
CA ALA A 145 -5.97 0.10 -48.42
C ALA A 145 -4.52 -0.42 -48.42
N TYR A 146 -4.29 -1.56 -47.81
CA TYR A 146 -3.07 -2.35 -48.01
C TYR A 146 -3.38 -3.59 -48.85
N GLY A 147 -2.45 -3.93 -49.75
CA GLY A 147 -2.59 -4.93 -50.81
C GLY A 147 -3.15 -6.26 -50.32
N HIS A 148 -4.22 -6.63 -50.89
CA HIS A 148 -5.06 -7.79 -51.07
C HIS A 148 -6.57 -7.49 -50.80
N GLY A 149 -7.03 -6.32 -51.22
CA GLY A 149 -8.47 -6.11 -51.46
C GLY A 149 -9.43 -6.02 -50.29
N GLN A 150 -8.96 -6.10 -49.03
CA GLN A 150 -9.76 -5.90 -47.81
C GLN A 150 -9.44 -4.55 -47.17
N LYS A 151 -10.47 -3.72 -46.98
CA LYS A 151 -10.36 -2.48 -46.20
C LYS A 151 -10.00 -2.82 -44.75
N GLU A 152 -8.77 -2.56 -44.37
CA GLU A 152 -8.35 -2.74 -43.01
C GLU A 152 -8.97 -1.65 -42.14
N THR A 153 -9.73 -2.04 -41.11
CA THR A 153 -10.29 -1.11 -40.17
C THR A 153 -9.20 -0.69 -39.14
N ILE A 154 -9.35 0.52 -38.58
CA ILE A 154 -8.44 1.01 -37.54
C ILE A 154 -8.40 0.04 -36.36
N SER A 155 -9.55 -0.55 -36.02
CA SER A 155 -9.67 -1.58 -34.99
C SER A 155 -8.74 -2.79 -35.27
N LEU A 156 -8.65 -3.24 -36.51
CA LEU A 156 -7.79 -4.37 -36.87
C LEU A 156 -6.31 -4.01 -36.76
N GLN A 157 -5.93 -2.77 -37.08
CA GLN A 157 -4.54 -2.29 -36.93
C GLN A 157 -4.14 -2.22 -35.44
N GLU A 158 -5.03 -1.75 -34.57
CA GLU A 158 -4.78 -1.72 -33.13
C GLU A 158 -4.68 -3.13 -32.54
N GLU A 159 -5.52 -4.06 -32.98
CA GLU A 159 -5.43 -5.47 -32.57
C GLU A 159 -4.10 -6.11 -33.05
N ARG A 160 -3.62 -5.75 -34.27
CA ARG A 160 -2.30 -6.19 -34.76
C ARG A 160 -1.15 -5.62 -33.92
N ARG A 161 -1.22 -4.33 -33.54
CA ARG A 161 -0.24 -3.72 -32.63
C ARG A 161 -0.24 -4.42 -31.26
N LEU A 162 -1.42 -4.75 -30.77
CA LEU A 162 -1.56 -5.47 -29.51
C LEU A 162 -0.97 -6.89 -29.62
N PHE A 163 -1.18 -7.58 -30.74
CA PHE A 163 -0.56 -8.89 -30.99
C PHE A 163 0.97 -8.79 -30.98
N TYR A 164 1.52 -7.78 -31.67
CA TYR A 164 2.96 -7.51 -31.65
C TYR A 164 3.47 -7.23 -30.24
N VAL A 165 2.76 -6.43 -29.43
CA VAL A 165 3.11 -6.19 -28.02
C VAL A 165 3.14 -7.51 -27.25
N GLY A 166 2.16 -8.38 -27.43
CA GLY A 166 2.15 -9.70 -26.79
C GLY A 166 3.36 -10.56 -27.13
N MET A 167 3.70 -10.65 -28.42
CA MET A 167 4.88 -11.42 -28.87
C MET A 167 6.20 -10.87 -28.29
N THR A 168 6.33 -9.54 -28.23
CA THR A 168 7.56 -8.90 -27.73
C THR A 168 7.71 -8.95 -26.21
N ARG A 169 6.79 -9.57 -25.49
CA ARG A 169 6.93 -9.80 -24.03
C ARG A 169 7.84 -10.99 -23.72
N ALA A 170 8.11 -11.85 -24.70
CA ALA A 170 8.97 -13.00 -24.51
C ALA A 170 10.45 -12.62 -24.63
N LYS A 171 11.26 -12.98 -23.62
CA LYS A 171 12.73 -12.84 -23.64
C LYS A 171 13.40 -14.01 -24.35
N ARG A 172 12.92 -15.24 -24.13
CA ARG A 172 13.57 -16.47 -24.60
C ARG A 172 12.68 -17.34 -25.46
N PHE A 173 11.44 -17.63 -24.97
CA PHE A 173 10.54 -18.56 -25.66
C PHE A 173 9.15 -17.97 -25.81
N LEU A 174 8.61 -18.07 -27.02
CA LEU A 174 7.25 -17.65 -27.36
C LEU A 174 6.48 -18.83 -27.94
N TYR A 175 5.35 -19.15 -27.31
CA TYR A 175 4.42 -20.18 -27.78
C TYR A 175 3.12 -19.54 -28.20
N LEU A 176 2.73 -19.75 -29.48
CA LEU A 176 1.46 -19.29 -30.03
C LEU A 176 0.52 -20.49 -30.13
N THR A 177 -0.55 -20.51 -29.35
CA THR A 177 -1.41 -21.69 -29.24
C THR A 177 -2.85 -21.40 -29.64
N TRP A 178 -3.49 -22.39 -30.28
CA TRP A 178 -4.89 -22.36 -30.67
C TRP A 178 -5.46 -23.77 -30.72
N ALA A 179 -6.80 -23.92 -30.69
CA ALA A 179 -7.46 -25.20 -30.88
C ALA A 179 -8.56 -25.06 -31.95
N ARG A 180 -8.86 -26.13 -32.65
CA ARG A 180 -9.98 -26.19 -33.59
C ARG A 180 -11.31 -26.33 -32.88
N ASP A 181 -11.33 -27.11 -31.82
CA ASP A 181 -12.52 -27.38 -31.03
C ASP A 181 -12.39 -26.78 -29.62
N TYR A 182 -13.36 -25.99 -29.23
CA TYR A 182 -13.55 -25.41 -27.89
C TYR A 182 -14.88 -25.89 -27.26
N GLY A 183 -15.39 -27.05 -27.66
CA GLY A 183 -16.69 -27.57 -27.20
C GLY A 183 -17.88 -26.81 -27.77
N LEU A 184 -17.73 -26.06 -28.87
CA LEU A 184 -18.78 -25.27 -29.49
C LEU A 184 -19.27 -25.91 -30.79
N LYS A 185 -20.50 -25.54 -31.26
CA LYS A 185 -21.12 -26.08 -32.48
C LYS A 185 -20.28 -25.88 -33.77
N ARG A 186 -19.32 -24.96 -33.78
CA ARG A 186 -18.50 -24.67 -34.96
C ARG A 186 -17.02 -24.74 -34.64
N LEU A 187 -16.25 -25.42 -35.48
CA LEU A 187 -14.81 -25.44 -35.43
C LEU A 187 -14.24 -24.04 -35.65
N LYS A 188 -13.18 -23.71 -34.97
CA LYS A 188 -12.52 -22.42 -35.01
C LYS A 188 -11.36 -22.42 -36.01
N LYS A 189 -11.11 -21.25 -36.60
CA LYS A 189 -9.94 -21.01 -37.46
C LYS A 189 -8.84 -20.32 -36.66
N VAL A 190 -7.59 -20.58 -37.01
CA VAL A 190 -6.45 -19.87 -36.44
C VAL A 190 -6.55 -18.36 -36.68
N SER A 191 -5.98 -17.57 -35.79
CA SER A 191 -5.87 -16.11 -35.96
C SER A 191 -5.11 -15.76 -37.24
N PRO A 192 -5.59 -14.79 -38.04
CA PRO A 192 -4.87 -14.29 -39.20
C PRO A 192 -3.49 -13.70 -38.81
N PHE A 193 -3.34 -13.15 -37.61
CA PHE A 193 -2.06 -12.61 -37.14
C PHE A 193 -0.99 -13.70 -36.92
N VAL A 194 -1.39 -14.92 -36.58
CA VAL A 194 -0.47 -16.06 -36.52
C VAL A 194 0.00 -16.40 -37.91
N LEU A 195 -0.92 -16.44 -38.88
CA LEU A 195 -0.54 -16.73 -40.29
C LEU A 195 0.40 -15.66 -40.88
N GLU A 196 0.10 -14.36 -40.57
CA GLU A 196 0.94 -13.23 -40.94
C GLU A 196 2.34 -13.33 -40.30
N ALA A 197 2.44 -13.69 -39.01
CA ALA A 197 3.73 -13.80 -38.32
C ALA A 197 4.65 -14.87 -38.87
N PHE A 198 4.10 -15.92 -39.47
CA PHE A 198 4.87 -17.04 -40.07
C PHE A 198 4.87 -17.02 -41.61
N ASP A 199 4.28 -15.98 -42.21
CA ASP A 199 4.12 -15.87 -43.66
C ASP A 199 3.44 -17.13 -44.30
N LEU A 200 2.38 -17.60 -43.64
CA LEU A 200 1.65 -18.79 -44.02
C LEU A 200 0.29 -18.43 -44.63
N SER A 201 -0.06 -19.07 -45.74
CA SER A 201 -1.40 -18.93 -46.35
C SER A 201 -2.49 -19.65 -45.55
N LYS A 202 -2.15 -20.76 -44.90
CA LYS A 202 -2.98 -21.55 -43.97
C LYS A 202 -2.11 -22.48 -43.13
N MET A 203 -2.61 -22.94 -42.01
CA MET A 203 -1.98 -24.01 -41.23
C MET A 203 -2.23 -25.37 -41.88
N SER A 204 -1.20 -26.22 -41.87
CA SER A 204 -1.35 -27.64 -42.29
C SER A 204 -2.29 -28.36 -41.30
N ASP A 205 -3.12 -29.26 -41.84
CA ASP A 205 -4.06 -30.07 -41.04
C ASP A 205 -3.42 -31.33 -40.44
N GLU A 206 -2.10 -31.37 -40.25
CA GLU A 206 -1.45 -32.45 -39.50
C GLU A 206 -1.90 -32.48 -38.08
N VAL A 207 -2.90 -33.30 -37.83
CA VAL A 207 -3.40 -33.59 -36.49
C VAL A 207 -2.41 -34.53 -35.82
N LEU A 208 -1.66 -34.06 -34.85
CA LEU A 208 -0.92 -34.98 -33.96
C LEU A 208 -1.98 -35.86 -33.28
N GLN A 209 -1.93 -37.17 -33.57
CA GLN A 209 -2.88 -38.16 -33.05
C GLN A 209 -2.69 -38.48 -31.55
N THR A 210 -1.76 -37.83 -30.88
CA THR A 210 -1.51 -38.00 -29.45
C THR A 210 -2.44 -37.13 -28.62
N SER A 211 -3.05 -37.76 -27.61
CA SER A 211 -3.85 -37.01 -26.63
C SER A 211 -2.99 -35.97 -25.92
N ALA A 212 -3.45 -34.73 -25.82
CA ALA A 212 -2.75 -33.67 -25.10
C ALA A 212 -2.38 -34.06 -23.66
N LEU A 213 -3.21 -34.92 -23.01
CA LEU A 213 -2.95 -35.49 -21.70
C LEU A 213 -1.77 -36.49 -21.69
N GLU A 214 -1.58 -37.23 -22.76
CA GLU A 214 -0.44 -38.17 -22.88
C GLU A 214 0.85 -37.41 -23.15
N GLU A 215 0.78 -36.33 -23.92
CA GLU A 215 1.92 -35.47 -24.18
C GLU A 215 2.33 -34.69 -22.92
N ILE A 216 1.37 -34.11 -22.17
CA ILE A 216 1.62 -33.49 -20.88
C ILE A 216 2.26 -34.48 -19.89
N LYS A 217 1.74 -35.72 -19.81
CA LYS A 217 2.33 -36.77 -18.96
C LYS A 217 3.72 -37.19 -19.37
N ARG A 218 4.06 -37.10 -20.66
CA ARG A 218 5.38 -37.45 -21.20
C ARG A 218 6.47 -36.47 -20.82
N TYR A 219 6.11 -35.21 -20.64
CA TYR A 219 7.01 -34.12 -20.22
C TYR A 219 6.80 -33.64 -18.79
N ALA A 220 5.77 -34.17 -18.09
CA ALA A 220 5.61 -33.92 -16.68
C ALA A 220 6.77 -34.59 -15.93
N GLU A 221 7.64 -33.77 -15.39
CA GLU A 221 8.56 -34.27 -14.35
C GLU A 221 7.74 -34.89 -13.22
N PRO A 222 8.22 -36.00 -12.60
CA PRO A 222 7.55 -36.53 -11.41
C PRO A 222 7.35 -35.40 -10.43
N ALA A 223 6.09 -35.27 -9.95
CA ALA A 223 5.70 -34.20 -9.06
C ALA A 223 6.81 -33.97 -8.02
N PRO A 224 7.38 -32.77 -7.92
CA PRO A 224 8.43 -32.51 -6.96
C PRO A 224 7.84 -32.86 -5.60
N GLN A 225 8.43 -33.87 -4.93
CA GLN A 225 8.22 -34.03 -3.50
C GLN A 225 8.43 -32.63 -2.92
N SER A 226 7.47 -32.12 -2.18
CA SER A 226 7.46 -30.79 -1.64
C SER A 226 8.85 -30.43 -1.11
N LYS A 227 9.67 -29.85 -1.96
CA LYS A 227 10.88 -29.19 -1.53
C LYS A 227 10.37 -28.06 -0.64
N VAL A 228 10.66 -28.13 0.62
CA VAL A 228 10.71 -26.97 1.51
C VAL A 228 11.21 -25.83 0.62
N ILE A 229 10.36 -24.84 0.41
CA ILE A 229 10.64 -23.68 -0.43
C ILE A 229 12.01 -23.18 0.01
N SER A 230 13.02 -23.36 -0.82
CA SER A 230 14.35 -22.82 -0.58
C SER A 230 14.15 -21.31 -0.48
N GLU A 231 14.59 -20.76 0.66
CA GLU A 231 14.55 -19.34 1.00
C GLU A 231 15.20 -18.52 -0.13
N GLU A 232 14.44 -18.16 -1.15
CA GLU A 232 14.89 -17.18 -2.14
C GLU A 232 15.01 -15.85 -1.40
N LYS A 233 16.27 -15.46 -1.17
CA LYS A 233 16.59 -14.14 -0.64
C LYS A 233 16.00 -13.11 -1.59
N ARG A 234 15.18 -12.20 -1.09
CA ARG A 234 14.75 -11.03 -1.86
C ARG A 234 15.99 -10.27 -2.29
N GLU A 235 16.34 -10.39 -3.57
CA GLU A 235 17.42 -9.64 -4.19
C GLU A 235 16.97 -8.19 -4.42
N GLY A 236 17.91 -7.25 -4.30
CA GLY A 236 17.65 -5.84 -4.53
C GLY A 236 17.71 -4.98 -3.26
N VAL A 237 17.57 -3.67 -3.45
CA VAL A 237 17.65 -2.69 -2.37
C VAL A 237 16.36 -2.68 -1.55
N LEU A 238 16.42 -3.18 -0.32
CA LEU A 238 15.28 -3.14 0.61
C LEU A 238 15.14 -1.74 1.23
N THR A 239 13.99 -1.10 1.07
CA THR A 239 13.72 0.21 1.68
C THR A 239 12.94 0.03 2.98
N LEU A 240 13.51 0.48 4.09
CA LEU A 240 12.92 0.38 5.42
C LEU A 240 12.74 1.76 6.06
N SER A 241 11.64 1.92 6.79
CA SER A 241 11.38 3.05 7.69
C SER A 241 11.52 2.62 9.16
N TYR A 242 11.58 3.61 10.06
CA TYR A 242 11.54 3.33 11.50
C TYR A 242 10.38 2.42 11.89
N PHE A 243 9.17 2.69 11.39
CA PHE A 243 7.99 1.89 11.75
C PHE A 243 8.11 0.44 11.30
N GLN A 244 8.66 0.19 10.12
CA GLN A 244 8.88 -1.16 9.61
C GLN A 244 9.92 -1.91 10.44
N ILE A 245 11.02 -1.25 10.78
CA ILE A 245 12.06 -1.83 11.65
C ILE A 245 11.50 -2.13 13.04
N ASN A 246 10.80 -1.17 13.64
CA ASN A 246 10.23 -1.32 14.97
C ASN A 246 9.17 -2.43 15.03
N ASP A 247 8.29 -2.52 14.01
CA ASP A 247 7.30 -3.59 13.94
C ASP A 247 7.97 -4.96 13.82
N TYR A 248 9.01 -5.09 12.98
CA TYR A 248 9.75 -6.34 12.81
C TYR A 248 10.46 -6.76 14.09
N LEU A 249 11.18 -5.86 14.73
CA LEU A 249 11.91 -6.13 15.98
C LEU A 249 10.97 -6.46 17.15
N THR A 250 9.80 -5.84 17.18
CA THR A 250 8.77 -6.14 18.20
C THR A 250 8.17 -7.52 17.96
N CYS A 251 7.72 -7.79 16.75
CA CYS A 251 7.16 -9.09 16.36
C CYS A 251 7.20 -9.22 14.83
N PRO A 252 8.00 -10.13 14.25
CA PRO A 252 8.07 -10.33 12.81
C PRO A 252 6.70 -10.64 12.16
N LEU A 253 5.83 -11.37 12.86
CA LEU A 253 4.48 -11.64 12.38
C LEU A 253 3.62 -10.35 12.29
N ARG A 254 3.78 -9.41 13.23
CA ARG A 254 3.14 -8.08 13.17
C ARG A 254 3.61 -7.30 11.94
N TYR A 255 4.91 -7.37 11.62
CA TYR A 255 5.45 -6.78 10.40
C TYR A 255 4.81 -7.41 9.15
N LYS A 256 4.70 -8.76 9.08
CA LYS A 256 4.02 -9.46 7.98
C LYS A 256 2.59 -8.96 7.80
N TYR A 257 1.82 -8.91 8.88
CA TYR A 257 0.41 -8.49 8.82
C TYR A 257 0.26 -7.03 8.37
N ARG A 258 1.10 -6.13 8.88
CA ARG A 258 0.97 -4.70 8.58
C ARG A 258 1.56 -4.29 7.24
N HIS A 259 2.74 -4.80 6.89
CA HIS A 259 3.53 -4.28 5.77
C HIS A 259 3.51 -5.18 4.54
N ILE A 260 3.38 -6.49 4.71
CA ILE A 260 3.32 -7.46 3.60
C ILE A 260 1.85 -7.70 3.22
N MET A 261 1.07 -8.29 4.13
CA MET A 261 -0.34 -8.60 3.88
C MET A 261 -1.22 -7.36 3.90
N ARG A 262 -0.78 -6.31 4.60
CA ARG A 262 -1.48 -5.04 4.76
C ARG A 262 -2.92 -5.23 5.24
N ILE A 263 -3.09 -6.08 6.24
CA ILE A 263 -4.39 -6.36 6.84
C ILE A 263 -5.01 -5.04 7.30
N PRO A 264 -6.24 -4.71 6.90
CA PRO A 264 -6.89 -3.49 7.34
C PRO A 264 -7.09 -3.50 8.85
N VAL A 265 -6.78 -2.38 9.49
CA VAL A 265 -7.03 -2.15 10.92
C VAL A 265 -7.82 -0.85 11.05
N LEU A 266 -8.70 -0.82 12.04
CA LEU A 266 -9.42 0.42 12.33
C LEU A 266 -8.46 1.50 12.79
N PRO A 267 -8.65 2.75 12.36
CA PRO A 267 -7.91 3.87 12.88
C PRO A 267 -8.06 3.94 14.42
N HIS A 268 -6.93 3.97 15.11
CA HIS A 268 -6.95 4.16 16.56
C HIS A 268 -6.94 5.66 16.89
N HIS A 269 -7.81 6.10 17.82
CA HIS A 269 -7.97 7.52 18.16
C HIS A 269 -6.65 8.25 18.44
N ASN A 270 -5.65 7.58 19.05
CA ASN A 270 -4.35 8.20 19.32
C ASN A 270 -3.57 8.52 18.05
N LEU A 271 -3.66 7.69 17.00
CA LEU A 271 -3.01 7.95 15.71
C LEU A 271 -3.68 9.11 14.98
N VAL A 272 -5.01 9.12 14.98
CA VAL A 272 -5.81 10.22 14.39
C VAL A 272 -5.51 11.52 15.11
N PHE A 273 -5.62 11.54 16.43
CA PHE A 273 -5.33 12.69 17.27
C PHE A 273 -3.89 13.21 17.07
N GLY A 274 -2.90 12.31 17.06
CA GLY A 274 -1.51 12.66 16.80
C GLY A 274 -1.32 13.32 15.44
N ARG A 275 -1.92 12.76 14.39
CA ARG A 275 -1.85 13.30 13.03
C ARG A 275 -2.44 14.71 12.95
N VAL A 276 -3.58 14.95 13.57
CA VAL A 276 -4.21 16.28 13.56
C VAL A 276 -3.35 17.31 14.27
N LEU A 277 -2.78 16.97 15.45
CA LEU A 277 -1.86 17.84 16.16
C LEU A 277 -0.59 18.15 15.35
N HIS A 278 0.05 17.15 14.79
CA HIS A 278 1.24 17.33 13.93
C HIS A 278 0.95 18.25 12.74
N ASN A 279 -0.15 18.00 12.02
CA ASN A 279 -0.52 18.83 10.86
C ASN A 279 -0.83 20.28 11.26
N THR A 280 -1.41 20.50 12.43
CA THR A 280 -1.70 21.86 12.95
C THR A 280 -0.43 22.59 13.37
N ILE A 281 0.47 21.90 14.07
CA ILE A 281 1.79 22.44 14.46
C ILE A 281 2.65 22.74 13.25
N HIS A 282 2.67 21.83 12.26
CA HIS A 282 3.39 22.06 11.02
C HIS A 282 2.90 23.32 10.31
N PHE A 283 1.59 23.51 10.18
CA PHE A 283 1.01 24.73 9.60
C PHE A 283 1.46 26.00 10.32
N TYR A 284 1.45 25.99 11.66
CA TYR A 284 1.91 27.13 12.46
C TYR A 284 3.40 27.44 12.20
N LEU A 285 4.24 26.41 12.28
CA LEU A 285 5.69 26.57 12.10
C LEU A 285 6.06 27.00 10.67
N GLN A 286 5.36 26.49 9.66
CA GLN A 286 5.52 26.90 8.27
C GLN A 286 5.16 28.38 8.07
N SER A 287 4.09 28.84 8.72
CA SER A 287 3.71 30.25 8.70
C SER A 287 4.76 31.12 9.41
N LYS A 288 5.29 30.67 10.54
CA LYS A 288 6.38 31.34 11.26
C LYS A 288 7.66 31.45 10.40
N MET A 289 8.01 30.40 9.67
CA MET A 289 9.14 30.42 8.71
C MET A 289 8.92 31.44 7.59
N SER A 290 7.69 31.56 7.10
CA SER A 290 7.30 32.54 6.07
C SER A 290 7.16 33.98 6.59
N GLY A 291 7.48 34.21 7.87
CA GLY A 291 7.39 35.55 8.50
C GLY A 291 5.97 35.97 8.89
N LYS A 292 4.96 35.09 8.71
CA LYS A 292 3.58 35.34 9.10
C LYS A 292 3.38 35.06 10.58
N ARG A 293 2.80 36.02 11.31
CA ARG A 293 2.38 35.82 12.70
C ARG A 293 0.95 35.31 12.73
N LEU A 294 0.77 34.08 13.20
CA LEU A 294 -0.57 33.51 13.45
C LEU A 294 -0.98 33.80 14.90
N SER A 295 -2.27 34.09 15.09
CA SER A 295 -2.84 34.19 16.45
C SER A 295 -3.16 32.80 17.02
N GLU A 296 -3.39 32.74 18.34
CA GLU A 296 -3.82 31.52 19.02
C GLU A 296 -5.18 31.05 18.47
N GLU A 297 -6.09 31.98 18.21
CA GLU A 297 -7.41 31.70 17.65
C GLU A 297 -7.32 31.04 16.28
N LYS A 298 -6.46 31.57 15.39
CA LYS A 298 -6.30 30.98 14.04
C LYS A 298 -5.66 29.60 14.10
N LEU A 299 -4.74 29.35 15.04
CA LEU A 299 -4.19 28.01 15.25
C LEU A 299 -5.25 27.01 15.67
N LEU A 300 -6.16 27.40 16.58
CA LEU A 300 -7.25 26.57 17.04
C LEU A 300 -8.33 26.36 15.96
N GLU A 301 -8.60 27.36 15.15
CA GLU A 301 -9.49 27.25 13.98
C GLU A 301 -8.98 26.19 13.01
N VAL A 302 -7.69 26.23 12.64
CA VAL A 302 -7.05 25.23 11.77
C VAL A 302 -7.10 23.82 12.38
N PHE A 303 -7.01 23.71 13.70
CA PHE A 303 -7.17 22.42 14.38
C PHE A 303 -8.59 21.88 14.23
N GLU A 304 -9.63 22.71 14.37
CA GLU A 304 -11.03 22.29 14.17
C GLU A 304 -11.30 21.92 12.69
N GLU A 305 -10.81 22.72 11.73
CA GLU A 305 -10.96 22.45 10.30
C GLU A 305 -10.31 21.11 9.88
N ARG A 306 -9.24 20.70 10.57
CA ARG A 306 -8.49 19.48 10.26
C ARG A 306 -8.88 18.29 11.13
N TRP A 307 -9.88 18.46 11.98
CA TRP A 307 -10.31 17.39 12.86
C TRP A 307 -10.91 16.23 12.06
N ILE A 308 -10.53 15.01 12.44
CA ILE A 308 -11.03 13.76 11.86
C ILE A 308 -11.75 13.00 12.98
N ASN A 309 -13.01 12.66 12.80
CA ASN A 309 -13.87 12.01 13.79
C ASN A 309 -13.80 10.48 13.76
N GLU A 310 -12.64 9.92 13.41
CA GLU A 310 -12.43 8.47 13.30
C GLU A 310 -11.74 7.89 14.53
N GLY A 311 -12.03 6.65 14.85
CA GLY A 311 -11.32 5.85 15.85
C GLY A 311 -11.65 6.15 17.31
N PHE A 312 -12.57 7.07 17.59
CA PHE A 312 -13.02 7.38 18.95
C PHE A 312 -14.05 6.36 19.44
N LEU A 313 -14.03 6.07 20.74
CA LEU A 313 -14.92 5.09 21.37
C LEU A 313 -16.37 5.59 21.50
N SER A 314 -16.52 6.89 21.73
CA SER A 314 -17.81 7.58 21.82
C SER A 314 -17.65 9.06 21.49
N ARG A 315 -18.77 9.77 21.34
CA ARG A 315 -18.78 11.22 21.12
C ARG A 315 -18.19 11.99 22.30
N GLU A 316 -18.45 11.53 23.54
CA GLU A 316 -17.87 12.12 24.75
C GLU A 316 -16.34 11.93 24.76
N HIS A 317 -15.86 10.76 24.36
CA HIS A 317 -14.43 10.50 24.24
C HIS A 317 -13.79 11.41 23.17
N GLU A 318 -14.44 11.59 22.03
CA GLU A 318 -13.98 12.50 20.97
C GLU A 318 -13.88 13.94 21.51
N GLU A 319 -14.93 14.46 22.15
CA GLU A 319 -14.94 15.80 22.72
C GLU A 319 -13.88 15.98 23.81
N MET A 320 -13.66 14.97 24.63
CA MET A 320 -12.55 14.97 25.61
C MET A 320 -11.20 15.12 24.94
N ARG A 321 -10.95 14.38 23.85
CA ARG A 321 -9.70 14.45 23.08
C ARG A 321 -9.56 15.79 22.35
N LYS A 322 -10.64 16.37 21.80
CA LYS A 322 -10.65 17.72 21.24
C LYS A 322 -10.25 18.77 22.29
N LYS A 323 -10.83 18.71 23.48
CA LYS A 323 -10.47 19.62 24.60
C LYS A 323 -8.98 19.45 24.98
N ALA A 324 -8.47 18.23 25.02
CA ALA A 324 -7.05 17.97 25.30
C ALA A 324 -6.15 18.56 24.19
N GLY A 325 -6.51 18.40 22.93
CA GLY A 325 -5.79 18.99 21.79
C GLY A 325 -5.74 20.50 21.82
N ARG A 326 -6.87 21.16 22.06
CA ARG A 326 -6.89 22.63 22.24
C ARG A 326 -5.99 23.11 23.38
N ARG A 327 -5.96 22.39 24.52
CA ARG A 327 -5.04 22.72 25.64
C ARG A 327 -3.59 22.53 25.25
N ALA A 328 -3.24 21.45 24.56
CA ALA A 328 -1.90 21.17 24.09
C ALA A 328 -1.41 22.27 23.12
N LEU A 329 -2.24 22.64 22.14
CA LEU A 329 -1.92 23.68 21.15
C LEU A 329 -1.78 25.07 21.77
N ARG A 330 -2.57 25.40 22.79
CA ARG A 330 -2.40 26.68 23.52
C ARG A 330 -1.06 26.73 24.25
N ARG A 331 -0.63 25.64 24.91
CA ARG A 331 0.68 25.57 25.57
C ARG A 331 1.80 25.66 24.54
N PHE A 332 1.72 24.87 23.47
CA PHE A 332 2.65 24.95 22.36
C PHE A 332 2.75 26.37 21.78
N TYR A 333 1.64 27.03 21.51
CA TYR A 333 1.60 28.41 20.99
C TYR A 333 2.32 29.40 21.92
N ARG A 334 2.01 29.36 23.23
CA ARG A 334 2.66 30.26 24.21
C ARG A 334 4.16 30.05 24.28
N ARG A 335 4.64 28.84 24.15
CA ARG A 335 6.07 28.51 24.10
C ARG A 335 6.72 29.02 22.80
N GLU A 336 6.07 28.83 21.67
CA GLU A 336 6.64 29.10 20.36
C GLU A 336 6.49 30.57 19.91
N LYS A 337 5.48 31.30 20.35
CA LYS A 337 5.21 32.69 19.89
C LYS A 337 6.37 33.64 20.17
N ASP A 338 7.01 33.49 21.33
CA ASP A 338 8.11 34.35 21.80
C ASP A 338 9.48 33.73 21.52
N SER A 339 9.52 32.50 21.02
CA SER A 339 10.76 31.79 20.69
C SER A 339 11.44 32.45 19.48
N ARG A 340 12.71 32.86 19.64
CA ARG A 340 13.56 33.33 18.55
C ARG A 340 14.05 32.19 17.63
N ARG A 341 13.92 30.93 18.09
CA ARG A 341 14.30 29.77 17.29
C ARG A 341 13.35 29.62 16.11
N ARG A 342 13.93 29.53 14.92
CA ARG A 342 13.18 29.26 13.69
C ARG A 342 13.58 27.90 13.16
N PRO A 343 12.61 27.06 12.78
CA PRO A 343 12.92 25.81 12.12
C PRO A 343 13.78 26.05 10.87
N ARG A 344 14.85 25.28 10.72
CA ARG A 344 15.59 25.26 9.45
C ARG A 344 14.91 24.33 8.46
N PHE A 345 14.42 23.19 8.97
CA PHE A 345 13.68 22.22 8.19
C PHE A 345 12.43 21.79 8.93
N LEU A 346 11.33 21.66 8.19
CA LEU A 346 10.06 21.07 8.64
C LEU A 346 9.69 19.95 7.69
N GLU A 347 9.27 18.81 8.24
CA GLU A 347 8.80 17.64 7.47
C GLU A 347 9.80 17.23 6.35
N LYS A 348 11.11 17.40 6.61
CA LYS A 348 12.15 17.11 5.64
C LYS A 348 12.38 15.61 5.54
N SER A 349 12.12 15.05 4.37
CA SER A 349 12.41 13.66 4.07
C SER A 349 13.92 13.43 3.93
N PHE A 350 14.37 12.26 4.38
CA PHE A 350 15.72 11.78 4.18
C PHE A 350 15.73 10.36 3.63
N LYS A 351 16.81 10.04 2.92
CA LYS A 351 17.09 8.68 2.44
C LYS A 351 18.62 8.51 2.44
N TRP A 352 19.09 7.40 2.94
CA TRP A 352 20.47 6.98 2.81
C TRP A 352 20.54 5.47 2.67
N GLN A 353 21.65 4.96 2.13
CA GLN A 353 21.81 3.55 1.84
C GLN A 353 23.08 3.02 2.48
N GLN A 354 23.00 1.82 3.01
CA GLN A 354 24.14 1.08 3.55
C GLN A 354 24.02 -0.38 3.08
N GLY A 355 24.95 -0.80 2.21
CA GLY A 355 24.80 -2.08 1.52
C GLY A 355 23.51 -2.13 0.69
N ASP A 356 22.76 -3.18 0.87
CA ASP A 356 21.50 -3.43 0.14
C ASP A 356 20.26 -2.90 0.88
N VAL A 357 20.45 -2.12 1.97
CA VAL A 357 19.36 -1.46 2.68
C VAL A 357 19.36 0.03 2.44
N ARG A 358 18.19 0.55 2.12
CA ARG A 358 17.90 1.97 2.09
C ARG A 358 17.01 2.31 3.28
N PHE A 359 17.52 3.14 4.17
CA PHE A 359 16.70 3.70 5.26
C PHE A 359 16.07 5.01 4.80
N ALA A 360 14.76 5.14 5.00
CA ALA A 360 14.01 6.32 4.61
C ALA A 360 13.09 6.78 5.75
N GLY A 361 12.96 8.08 5.90
CA GLY A 361 12.10 8.66 6.91
C GLY A 361 11.91 10.16 6.70
N ARG A 362 11.38 10.81 7.73
CA ARG A 362 11.11 12.23 7.71
C ARG A 362 11.26 12.79 9.12
N TRP A 363 12.05 13.87 9.26
CA TRP A 363 12.12 14.61 10.52
C TRP A 363 10.96 15.60 10.60
N ASP A 364 10.34 15.70 11.76
CA ASP A 364 9.28 16.69 11.98
C ASP A 364 9.83 18.11 11.95
N ARG A 365 10.95 18.34 12.69
CA ARG A 365 11.62 19.65 12.76
C ARG A 365 13.11 19.50 13.01
N ILE A 366 13.89 20.33 12.37
CA ILE A 366 15.32 20.53 12.68
C ILE A 366 15.56 22.03 12.86
N ASP A 367 16.09 22.38 14.03
CA ASP A 367 16.58 23.72 14.34
C ASP A 367 18.11 23.74 14.30
N TYR A 368 18.70 24.90 14.01
CA TYR A 368 20.12 25.12 14.17
C TYR A 368 20.36 26.15 15.27
N THR A 369 21.30 25.82 16.14
CA THR A 369 21.84 26.69 17.17
C THR A 369 23.28 27.06 16.80
N GLU A 370 23.95 27.89 17.59
CA GLU A 370 25.38 28.21 17.41
C GLU A 370 26.26 26.95 17.58
N GLU A 371 25.81 25.99 18.36
CA GLU A 371 26.54 24.73 18.64
C GLU A 371 26.28 23.65 17.62
N GLY A 372 25.19 23.73 16.84
CA GLY A 372 24.81 22.77 15.82
C GLY A 372 23.32 22.48 15.74
N ALA A 373 22.97 21.33 15.17
CA ALA A 373 21.58 20.94 14.91
C ALA A 373 20.90 20.33 16.11
N VAL A 374 19.60 20.59 16.22
CA VAL A 374 18.67 19.95 17.18
C VAL A 374 17.54 19.31 16.40
N ILE A 375 17.37 18.00 16.54
CA ILE A 375 16.25 17.26 15.94
C ILE A 375 15.09 17.22 16.94
N ILE A 376 13.91 17.63 16.52
CA ILE A 376 12.71 17.67 17.35
C ILE A 376 11.62 16.80 16.70
N ASP A 377 11.06 15.89 17.49
CA ASP A 377 9.92 15.06 17.08
C ASP A 377 8.76 15.27 18.08
N TYR A 378 7.55 15.44 17.57
CA TYR A 378 6.37 15.75 18.37
C TYR A 378 5.63 14.46 18.75
N LYS A 379 5.26 14.34 20.03
CA LYS A 379 4.46 13.21 20.54
C LYS A 379 3.16 13.69 21.12
N ALA A 380 2.05 13.20 20.56
CA ALA A 380 0.70 13.49 21.06
C ALA A 380 0.35 12.63 22.29
N THR A 381 1.26 12.59 23.26
CA THR A 381 1.12 11.86 24.51
C THR A 381 1.58 12.75 25.66
N GLU A 382 1.35 12.29 26.89
CA GLU A 382 1.81 12.94 28.09
C GLU A 382 2.93 12.15 28.78
N VAL A 383 3.70 12.84 29.57
CA VAL A 383 4.68 12.30 30.53
C VAL A 383 4.47 12.97 31.88
N LYS A 384 4.86 12.30 32.95
CA LYS A 384 4.62 12.77 34.32
C LYS A 384 5.53 13.94 34.68
N ASP A 385 6.79 13.83 34.30
CA ASP A 385 7.83 14.77 34.69
C ASP A 385 8.99 14.80 33.68
N GLN A 386 9.93 15.72 33.88
CA GLN A 386 11.12 15.91 33.05
C GLN A 386 12.00 14.63 32.99
N LYS A 387 12.15 13.92 34.11
CA LYS A 387 12.98 12.74 34.19
C LYS A 387 12.43 11.61 33.31
N GLU A 388 11.11 11.44 33.28
CA GLU A 388 10.46 10.47 32.37
C GLU A 388 10.62 10.88 30.92
N ALA A 389 10.46 12.19 30.61
CA ALA A 389 10.63 12.73 29.27
C ALA A 389 12.05 12.47 28.72
N ASP A 390 13.07 12.82 29.53
CA ASP A 390 14.47 12.62 29.16
C ASP A 390 14.81 11.15 28.98
N LYS A 391 14.30 10.27 29.87
CA LYS A 391 14.47 8.83 29.75
C LYS A 391 13.86 8.31 28.45
N LYS A 392 12.59 8.66 28.14
CA LYS A 392 11.92 8.25 26.90
C LYS A 392 12.66 8.74 25.64
N THR A 393 13.21 9.96 25.70
CA THR A 393 13.98 10.52 24.58
C THR A 393 15.31 9.80 24.40
N ARG A 394 16.02 9.54 25.49
CA ARG A 394 17.30 8.82 25.48
C ARG A 394 17.16 7.38 24.99
N ASP A 395 16.08 6.70 25.37
CA ASP A 395 15.87 5.29 25.08
C ASP A 395 15.08 5.06 23.76
N SER A 396 14.81 6.13 23.00
CA SER A 396 14.03 6.08 21.75
C SER A 396 14.87 5.62 20.57
N LEU A 397 14.58 4.42 20.05
CA LEU A 397 15.15 3.92 18.79
C LEU A 397 14.86 4.86 17.61
N GLN A 398 13.68 5.48 17.57
CA GLN A 398 13.33 6.44 16.53
C GLN A 398 14.32 7.60 16.50
N MET A 399 14.64 8.15 17.68
CA MET A 399 15.56 9.30 17.78
C MET A 399 17.01 8.89 17.50
N ASP A 400 17.41 7.65 17.82
CA ASP A 400 18.72 7.14 17.45
C ASP A 400 18.87 6.98 15.95
N LEU A 401 17.85 6.42 15.28
CA LEU A 401 17.81 6.30 13.81
C LEU A 401 17.73 7.66 13.10
N TYR A 402 17.02 8.61 13.67
CA TYR A 402 16.95 9.97 13.14
C TYR A 402 18.26 10.74 13.29
N ALA A 403 18.95 10.56 14.42
CA ALA A 403 20.28 11.11 14.65
C ALA A 403 21.31 10.51 13.68
N LEU A 404 21.31 9.18 13.53
CA LEU A 404 22.15 8.50 12.55
C LEU A 404 21.90 9.00 11.13
N SER A 405 20.61 9.17 10.76
CA SER A 405 20.23 9.68 9.43
C SER A 405 20.71 11.11 9.20
N PHE A 406 20.69 11.94 10.25
CA PHE A 406 21.21 13.30 10.17
C PHE A 406 22.72 13.29 9.86
N ILE A 407 23.48 12.53 10.60
CA ILE A 407 24.94 12.42 10.41
C ILE A 407 25.30 11.86 9.02
N LYS A 408 24.45 10.96 8.47
CA LYS A 408 24.67 10.37 7.13
C LYS A 408 24.26 11.26 5.96
N THR A 409 23.41 12.26 6.20
CA THR A 409 22.78 13.01 5.09
C THR A 409 22.87 14.53 5.20
N GLN A 410 23.31 15.06 6.33
CA GLN A 410 23.44 16.49 6.57
C GLN A 410 24.84 16.83 7.06
N ASP A 411 25.26 18.05 6.79
CA ASP A 411 26.52 18.59 7.27
C ASP A 411 26.34 19.29 8.61
N GLY A 412 27.36 19.21 9.46
CA GLY A 412 27.44 19.88 10.75
C GLY A 412 27.16 18.97 11.95
N PRO A 413 27.50 19.44 13.15
CA PRO A 413 27.33 18.66 14.36
C PRO A 413 25.86 18.54 14.75
N LEU A 414 25.48 17.36 15.25
CA LEU A 414 24.21 17.14 15.94
C LEU A 414 24.46 17.32 17.43
N VAL A 415 23.80 18.31 18.02
CA VAL A 415 23.95 18.60 19.46
C VAL A 415 23.00 17.75 20.28
N GLU A 416 21.75 17.67 19.83
CA GLU A 416 20.68 17.12 20.65
C GLU A 416 19.53 16.56 19.81
N ALA A 417 18.87 15.55 20.39
CA ALA A 417 17.56 15.05 19.94
C ALA A 417 16.52 15.28 21.04
N GLN A 418 15.35 15.76 20.65
CA GLN A 418 14.26 16.15 21.53
C GLN A 418 12.98 15.44 21.18
N LEU A 419 12.24 14.93 22.18
CA LEU A 419 10.84 14.55 22.08
C LEU A 419 9.99 15.61 22.79
N HIS A 420 9.12 16.29 22.05
CA HIS A 420 8.18 17.23 22.65
C HIS A 420 6.83 16.54 22.91
N PHE A 421 6.55 16.26 24.16
CA PHE A 421 5.31 15.63 24.62
C PHE A 421 4.21 16.69 24.74
N LEU A 422 3.37 16.80 23.73
CA LEU A 422 2.44 17.92 23.54
C LEU A 422 1.35 18.01 24.61
N GLU A 423 0.86 16.87 25.11
CA GLU A 423 -0.21 16.88 26.12
C GLU A 423 0.29 17.32 27.50
N SER A 424 1.52 17.11 27.84
CA SER A 424 2.15 17.62 29.08
C SER A 424 2.95 18.91 28.86
N ASP A 425 3.28 19.25 27.61
CA ASP A 425 4.15 20.35 27.22
C ASP A 425 5.56 20.23 27.83
N ILE A 426 6.06 19.00 27.99
CA ILE A 426 7.39 18.71 28.47
C ILE A 426 8.27 18.28 27.30
N ILE A 427 9.48 18.85 27.23
CA ILE A 427 10.47 18.49 26.23
C ILE A 427 11.51 17.59 26.88
N GLY A 428 11.62 16.37 26.41
CA GLY A 428 12.67 15.46 26.80
C GLY A 428 13.91 15.68 25.96
N HIS A 429 15.07 15.64 26.58
CA HIS A 429 16.35 15.97 26.02
C HIS A 429 17.29 14.74 26.01
N ALA A 430 18.02 14.53 24.92
CA ALA A 430 19.07 13.54 24.88
C ALA A 430 20.19 13.90 23.90
N SER A 431 21.42 13.94 24.39
CA SER A 431 22.58 13.85 23.52
C SER A 431 22.64 12.44 22.91
N LYS A 432 22.99 12.31 21.65
CA LYS A 432 23.06 11.01 20.97
C LYS A 432 24.50 10.54 20.88
N GLU A 433 24.80 9.58 21.73
CA GLU A 433 26.11 8.95 21.81
C GLU A 433 26.36 8.07 20.57
N GLU A 434 27.59 8.01 20.09
CA GLU A 434 28.00 7.21 18.93
C GLU A 434 27.61 5.73 19.10
N LYS A 435 27.84 5.17 20.29
CA LYS A 435 27.45 3.78 20.60
C LYS A 435 25.97 3.47 20.41
N LYS A 436 25.07 4.45 20.68
CA LYS A 436 23.63 4.26 20.47
C LYS A 436 23.27 4.27 18.99
N MET A 437 23.97 5.08 18.21
CA MET A 437 23.77 5.12 16.76
C MET A 437 24.33 3.86 16.08
N GLU A 438 25.44 3.31 16.57
CA GLU A 438 25.95 2.00 16.12
C GLU A 438 24.94 0.89 16.41
N ASN A 439 24.40 0.84 17.62
CA ASN A 439 23.35 -0.12 17.99
C ASN A 439 22.08 0.06 17.13
N ALA A 440 21.70 1.29 16.80
CA ALA A 440 20.59 1.53 15.89
C ALA A 440 20.88 1.01 14.46
N ALA A 441 22.11 1.15 13.97
CA ALA A 441 22.53 0.58 12.70
C ALA A 441 22.51 -0.96 12.71
N GLU A 442 22.91 -1.60 13.83
CA GLU A 442 22.80 -3.05 13.99
C GLU A 442 21.34 -3.52 13.96
N LYS A 443 20.42 -2.78 14.57
CA LYS A 443 18.98 -3.09 14.52
C LYS A 443 18.39 -3.00 13.12
N ILE A 444 18.88 -2.09 12.27
CA ILE A 444 18.51 -2.07 10.85
C ILE A 444 18.94 -3.38 10.17
N LYS A 445 20.18 -3.82 10.41
CA LYS A 445 20.73 -5.06 9.85
C LYS A 445 19.98 -6.29 10.34
N GLU A 446 19.63 -6.34 11.64
CA GLU A 446 18.83 -7.43 12.22
C GLU A 446 17.47 -7.54 11.51
N ALA A 447 16.76 -6.42 11.38
CA ALA A 447 15.48 -6.40 10.69
C ALA A 447 15.62 -6.76 9.20
N GLU A 448 16.65 -6.24 8.50
CA GLU A 448 16.94 -6.60 7.12
C GLU A 448 17.15 -8.10 6.95
N ALA A 449 18.06 -8.67 7.74
CA ALA A 449 18.42 -10.08 7.60
C ALA A 449 17.21 -10.99 7.74
N GLY A 450 16.36 -10.74 8.74
CA GLY A 450 15.17 -11.55 8.94
C GLY A 450 14.09 -11.32 7.89
N ILE A 451 13.90 -10.08 7.42
CA ILE A 451 12.94 -9.78 6.34
C ILE A 451 13.36 -10.44 5.02
N ARG A 452 14.67 -10.47 4.72
CA ARG A 452 15.19 -11.11 3.49
C ARG A 452 15.00 -12.62 3.47
N VAL A 453 15.17 -13.27 4.62
CA VAL A 453 14.89 -14.71 4.74
C VAL A 453 13.43 -15.02 5.04
N GLN A 454 12.57 -14.01 5.01
CA GLN A 454 11.13 -14.10 5.27
C GLN A 454 10.80 -14.75 6.63
N ASP A 455 11.68 -14.58 7.64
CA ASP A 455 11.37 -15.02 8.98
C ASP A 455 10.33 -14.11 9.62
N TYR A 456 9.09 -14.57 9.59
CA TYR A 456 7.94 -13.91 10.20
C TYR A 456 7.42 -14.65 11.43
N SER A 457 8.30 -15.34 12.14
CA SER A 457 7.97 -16.05 13.37
C SER A 457 7.37 -15.12 14.41
N ALA A 458 6.28 -15.53 15.04
CA ALA A 458 5.66 -14.75 16.10
C ALA A 458 6.60 -14.63 17.32
N ARG A 459 6.63 -13.43 17.93
CA ARG A 459 7.28 -13.19 19.23
C ARG A 459 6.21 -12.75 20.23
N PRO A 460 5.37 -13.69 20.72
CA PRO A 460 4.28 -13.34 21.61
C PRO A 460 4.79 -13.01 23.00
N ASP A 461 4.36 -11.89 23.54
CA ASP A 461 4.46 -11.53 24.95
C ASP A 461 3.23 -10.73 25.36
N TRP A 462 2.92 -10.75 26.65
CA TRP A 462 1.68 -10.13 27.14
C TRP A 462 1.63 -8.63 26.83
N HIS A 463 2.72 -7.91 27.05
CA HIS A 463 2.76 -6.46 26.84
C HIS A 463 2.56 -6.09 25.37
N ASN A 464 3.37 -6.68 24.48
CA ASN A 464 3.30 -6.36 23.05
C ASN A 464 1.98 -6.81 22.41
N CYS A 465 1.46 -7.97 22.82
CA CYS A 465 0.20 -8.49 22.32
C CYS A 465 -1.02 -7.65 22.78
N SER A 466 -1.02 -7.14 24.03
CA SER A 466 -2.11 -6.32 24.56
C SER A 466 -2.34 -5.02 23.76
N PHE A 467 -1.28 -4.47 23.18
CA PHE A 467 -1.33 -3.26 22.36
C PHE A 467 -1.21 -3.52 20.85
N CYS A 468 -1.28 -4.79 20.42
CA CYS A 468 -1.21 -5.15 19.02
C CYS A 468 -2.56 -4.95 18.33
N ASP A 469 -2.55 -4.25 17.19
CA ASP A 469 -3.77 -4.05 16.38
C ASP A 469 -4.35 -5.37 15.85
N PHE A 470 -3.53 -6.42 15.77
CA PHE A 470 -3.90 -7.73 15.24
C PHE A 470 -4.24 -8.77 16.35
N ARG A 471 -4.34 -8.36 17.60
CA ARG A 471 -4.52 -9.29 18.74
C ARG A 471 -5.75 -10.20 18.60
N THR A 472 -6.83 -9.70 18.01
CA THR A 472 -8.11 -10.42 17.87
C THR A 472 -8.10 -11.47 16.77
N ILE A 473 -7.21 -11.34 15.78
CA ILE A 473 -7.09 -12.23 14.64
C ILE A 473 -5.81 -13.08 14.66
N CYS A 474 -4.84 -12.72 15.49
CA CYS A 474 -3.54 -13.40 15.55
C CYS A 474 -3.64 -14.72 16.30
N PRO A 475 -3.35 -15.88 15.66
CA PRO A 475 -3.40 -17.18 16.32
C PRO A 475 -2.36 -17.36 17.43
N SER A 476 -1.28 -16.54 17.38
CA SER A 476 -0.19 -16.55 18.37
C SER A 476 -0.35 -15.48 19.45
N SER A 477 -1.52 -14.82 19.54
CA SER A 477 -1.73 -13.77 20.52
C SER A 477 -1.65 -14.32 21.95
N TYR A 478 -0.88 -13.66 22.82
CA TYR A 478 -0.79 -13.97 24.25
C TYR A 478 -1.84 -13.23 25.09
N ALA A 479 -2.50 -12.22 24.53
CA ALA A 479 -3.54 -11.42 25.17
C ALA A 479 -4.89 -11.68 24.50
N TYR A 480 -5.78 -12.35 25.23
CA TYR A 480 -7.19 -12.56 24.83
C TYR A 480 -8.09 -11.48 25.44
#